data_f785e41bb1a00ffe51872455ef2f4c8a
#
_entry.id   f785e41bb1a00ffe51872455ef2f4c8a
#
_cell.length_a   1.000
_cell.length_b   1.000
_cell.length_c   1.000
_cell.angle_alpha   90.00
_cell.angle_beta   90.00
_cell.angle_gamma   90.00
#
_symmetry.space_group_name_H-M   'P 1'
#
loop_
_entity.id
_entity.type
_entity.pdbx_description
1 polymer ?
#
loop_
_entity_poly.entity_id
_entity_poly.type
_entity_poly.pdbx_seq_one_letter_code
_entity_poly.pdbx_strand_id
1 'polypeptide(L)'
;MPWYRLACKPAVIADLAALDKETAQRLLDKTKWLASNVGNLRHESIAPELPGLAKYAVGDWRIFYSVDRTDNILDVHCIIHRNALA
;
A
#
# COMPACT_ATOMS: atom_id res chain seq x y z
N MET A 1 -13.32 5.73 -16.48
CA MET A 1 -12.83 5.08 -15.27
C MET A 1 -11.68 5.88 -14.72
N PRO A 2 -11.80 6.43 -13.52
CA PRO A 2 -10.68 7.13 -12.94
C PRO A 2 -9.64 6.11 -12.50
N TRP A 3 -8.50 6.17 -13.11
CA TRP A 3 -7.37 5.40 -12.67
C TRP A 3 -6.55 6.22 -11.73
N TYR A 4 -6.10 5.60 -10.65
CA TYR A 4 -5.21 6.25 -9.71
C TYR A 4 -3.78 5.91 -10.08
N ARG A 5 -2.91 6.92 -10.03
CA ARG A 5 -1.48 6.69 -10.18
C ARG A 5 -0.95 6.12 -8.88
N LEU A 6 -0.03 5.16 -9.03
CA LEU A 6 0.68 4.61 -7.88
C LEU A 6 1.90 5.47 -7.59
N ALA A 7 2.00 5.93 -6.36
CA ALA A 7 3.18 6.61 -5.86
C ALA A 7 3.69 5.85 -4.63
N CYS A 8 5.00 5.76 -4.49
CA CYS A 8 5.62 5.10 -3.35
C CYS A 8 6.63 6.04 -2.72
N LYS A 9 6.64 6.11 -1.39
CA LYS A 9 7.68 6.84 -0.69
C LYS A 9 9.04 6.15 -0.93
N PRO A 10 10.14 6.90 -0.93
CA PRO A 10 11.47 6.30 -1.15
C PRO A 10 11.79 5.13 -0.22
N ALA A 11 11.35 5.21 1.03
CA ALA A 11 11.55 4.12 1.99
C ALA A 11 10.87 2.82 1.55
N VAL A 12 9.72 2.91 0.88
CA VAL A 12 9.01 1.73 0.37
C VAL A 12 9.81 1.06 -0.72
N ILE A 13 10.39 1.84 -1.61
CA ILE A 13 11.21 1.32 -2.70
C ILE A 13 12.42 0.60 -2.14
N ALA A 14 13.07 1.19 -1.14
CA ALA A 14 14.21 0.58 -0.47
C ALA A 14 13.81 -0.72 0.24
N ASP A 15 12.67 -0.74 0.91
CA ASP A 15 12.19 -1.93 1.60
C ASP A 15 11.90 -3.06 0.62
N LEU A 16 11.27 -2.75 -0.51
CA LEU A 16 11.00 -3.74 -1.56
C LEU A 16 12.29 -4.31 -2.13
N ALA A 17 13.30 -3.47 -2.30
CA ALA A 17 14.60 -3.90 -2.83
C ALA A 17 15.33 -4.84 -1.87
N ALA A 18 15.03 -4.75 -0.56
CA ALA A 18 15.65 -5.60 0.46
C ALA A 18 14.96 -6.96 0.61
N LEU A 19 13.77 -7.14 0.03
CA LEU A 19 13.02 -8.39 0.10
C LEU A 19 13.46 -9.35 -1.00
N ASP A 20 13.11 -10.63 -0.82
CA ASP A 20 13.27 -11.57 -1.91
C ASP A 20 12.39 -11.17 -3.09
N LYS A 21 12.83 -11.53 -4.29
CA LYS A 21 12.21 -11.07 -5.52
C LYS A 21 10.73 -11.45 -5.62
N GLU A 22 10.38 -12.66 -5.20
CA GLU A 22 9.01 -13.15 -5.28
C GLU A 22 8.08 -12.37 -4.34
N THR A 23 8.51 -12.12 -3.12
CA THR A 23 7.73 -11.36 -2.15
C THR A 23 7.58 -9.90 -2.60
N ALA A 24 8.66 -9.29 -3.06
CA ALA A 24 8.64 -7.93 -3.57
C ALA A 24 7.69 -7.79 -4.75
N GLN A 25 7.71 -8.75 -5.68
CA GLN A 25 6.83 -8.71 -6.84
C GLN A 25 5.37 -8.86 -6.45
N ARG A 26 5.08 -9.75 -5.50
CA ARG A 26 3.71 -9.93 -5.01
C ARG A 26 3.16 -8.64 -4.39
N LEU A 27 3.97 -7.99 -3.57
CA LEU A 27 3.58 -6.73 -2.93
C LEU A 27 3.38 -5.62 -3.97
N LEU A 28 4.28 -5.52 -4.93
CA LEU A 28 4.17 -4.52 -5.99
C LEU A 28 2.92 -4.73 -6.83
N ASP A 29 2.65 -5.98 -7.22
CA ASP A 29 1.45 -6.31 -7.99
C ASP A 29 0.18 -5.92 -7.23
N LYS A 30 0.19 -6.10 -5.92
CA LYS A 30 -0.97 -5.77 -5.10
C LYS A 30 -1.16 -4.27 -4.96
N THR A 31 -0.08 -3.50 -4.87
CA THR A 31 -0.19 -2.04 -4.86
C THR A 31 -0.75 -1.52 -6.18
N LYS A 32 -0.34 -2.11 -7.29
CA LYS A 32 -0.90 -1.77 -8.60
C LYS A 32 -2.37 -2.12 -8.69
N TRP A 33 -2.75 -3.27 -8.15
CA TRP A 33 -4.15 -3.68 -8.10
C TRP A 33 -4.99 -2.70 -7.28
N LEU A 34 -4.47 -2.28 -6.12
CA LEU A 34 -5.14 -1.29 -5.29
C LEU A 34 -5.39 0.02 -6.05
N ALA A 35 -4.38 0.50 -6.76
CA ALA A 35 -4.50 1.74 -7.54
C ALA A 35 -5.57 1.62 -8.63
N SER A 36 -5.70 0.44 -9.25
CA SER A 36 -6.68 0.20 -10.30
C SER A 36 -8.09 -0.02 -9.77
N ASN A 37 -8.25 -0.28 -8.48
CA ASN A 37 -9.54 -0.66 -7.89
C ASN A 37 -10.01 0.27 -6.77
N VAL A 38 -9.43 1.46 -6.67
CA VAL A 38 -9.74 2.40 -5.59
C VAL A 38 -11.24 2.65 -5.44
N GLY A 39 -11.95 2.82 -6.56
CA GLY A 39 -13.38 3.11 -6.53
C GLY A 39 -14.25 1.95 -6.05
N ASN A 40 -13.72 0.74 -6.07
CA ASN A 40 -14.46 -0.48 -5.72
C ASN A 40 -14.09 -1.03 -4.34
N LEU A 41 -13.11 -0.42 -3.68
CA LEU A 41 -12.63 -0.91 -2.40
C LEU A 41 -13.26 -0.14 -1.26
N ARG A 42 -13.61 -0.87 -0.22
CA ARG A 42 -13.80 -0.25 1.08
C ARG A 42 -12.42 -0.03 1.64
N HIS A 43 -12.01 1.22 1.67
CA HIS A 43 -10.79 1.58 2.38
C HIS A 43 -11.14 1.52 3.86
N GLU A 44 -10.82 0.40 4.47
CA GLU A 44 -11.01 0.29 5.90
C GLU A 44 -10.29 1.45 6.55
N SER A 45 -11.05 2.16 7.32
CA SER A 45 -10.59 3.31 8.02
C SER A 45 -9.30 3.01 8.76
N ILE A 46 -8.38 3.83 8.56
CA ILE A 46 -7.34 4.25 9.46
C ILE A 46 -6.80 3.12 10.31
N ALA A 47 -5.64 2.63 9.94
CA ALA A 47 -4.87 1.77 10.78
C ALA A 47 -4.62 2.49 12.12
N PRO A 48 -4.97 1.87 13.26
CA PRO A 48 -4.71 2.51 14.56
C PRO A 48 -3.26 2.87 14.76
N GLU A 49 -2.36 2.10 14.11
CA GLU A 49 -0.91 2.27 14.23
C GLU A 49 -0.42 3.52 13.52
N LEU A 50 -1.13 3.94 12.46
CA LEU A 50 -0.71 5.05 11.61
C LEU A 50 -1.92 5.89 11.23
N PRO A 51 -2.26 6.89 12.05
CA PRO A 51 -3.43 7.75 11.80
C PRO A 51 -3.40 8.38 10.41
N GLY A 52 -4.54 8.40 9.75
CA GLY A 52 -4.67 8.98 8.42
C GLY A 52 -4.37 8.03 7.28
N LEU A 53 -3.90 6.82 7.56
CA LEU A 53 -3.58 5.83 6.53
C LEU A 53 -4.55 4.67 6.53
N ALA A 54 -4.82 4.13 5.36
CA ALA A 54 -5.53 2.87 5.20
C ALA A 54 -4.54 1.72 5.26
N LYS A 55 -5.05 0.53 5.56
CA LYS A 55 -4.23 -0.67 5.69
C LYS A 55 -4.80 -1.77 4.81
N TYR A 56 -3.94 -2.47 4.09
CA TYR A 56 -4.32 -3.61 3.28
C TYR A 56 -3.38 -4.79 3.56
N ALA A 57 -3.96 -5.95 3.86
CA ALA A 57 -3.20 -7.14 4.19
C ALA A 57 -2.86 -7.95 2.93
N VAL A 58 -1.60 -8.33 2.80
CA VAL A 58 -1.11 -9.24 1.75
C VAL A 58 -0.31 -10.32 2.45
N GLY A 59 -0.94 -11.47 2.72
CA GLY A 59 -0.30 -12.50 3.52
C GLY A 59 0.12 -11.96 4.88
N ASP A 60 1.41 -12.07 5.20
CA ASP A 60 1.96 -11.58 6.46
C ASP A 60 2.38 -10.11 6.41
N TRP A 61 2.18 -9.46 5.27
CA TRP A 61 2.56 -8.07 5.08
C TRP A 61 1.37 -7.15 5.17
N ARG A 62 1.64 -5.91 5.56
CA ARG A 62 0.62 -4.86 5.64
C ARG A 62 1.11 -3.67 4.83
N ILE A 63 0.27 -3.21 3.90
CA ILE A 63 0.54 -2.05 3.06
C ILE A 63 -0.25 -0.89 3.65
N PHE A 64 0.45 0.17 4.03
CA PHE A 64 -0.17 1.39 4.54
C PHE A 64 -0.13 2.46 3.45
N TYR A 65 -1.29 3.00 3.14
CA TYR A 65 -1.42 3.93 2.02
C TYR A 65 -2.46 5.00 2.28
N SER A 66 -2.38 6.07 1.51
CA SER A 66 -3.41 7.10 1.46
C SER A 66 -3.93 7.25 0.04
N VAL A 67 -5.15 7.75 -0.08
CA VAL A 67 -5.80 7.98 -1.37
C VAL A 67 -6.05 9.47 -1.53
N ASP A 68 -5.45 10.05 -2.56
CA ASP A 68 -5.69 11.43 -2.95
C ASP A 68 -6.71 11.43 -4.07
N ARG A 69 -7.95 11.76 -3.75
CA ARG A 69 -9.05 11.75 -4.72
C ARG A 69 -9.07 12.99 -5.59
N THR A 70 -8.36 14.03 -5.21
CA THR A 70 -8.25 15.24 -6.00
C THR A 70 -7.32 15.04 -7.19
N ASP A 71 -6.15 14.44 -6.94
CA ASP A 71 -5.13 14.21 -7.96
C ASP A 71 -5.11 12.76 -8.46
N ASN A 72 -5.99 11.91 -7.96
CA ASN A 72 -6.07 10.50 -8.33
C ASN A 72 -4.73 9.78 -8.12
N ILE A 73 -4.23 9.86 -6.90
CA ILE A 73 -2.98 9.21 -6.51
C ILE A 73 -3.23 8.26 -5.35
N LEU A 74 -2.76 7.02 -5.48
CA LEU A 74 -2.63 6.11 -4.36
C LEU A 74 -1.18 6.14 -3.92
N ASP A 75 -0.93 6.65 -2.71
CA ASP A 75 0.41 6.87 -2.19
C ASP A 75 0.72 5.83 -1.12
N VAL A 76 1.67 4.95 -1.40
CA VAL A 76 2.10 3.92 -0.46
C VAL A 76 3.13 4.52 0.48
N HIS A 77 2.82 4.54 1.77
CA HIS A 77 3.65 5.16 2.79
C HIS A 77 4.65 4.20 3.40
N CYS A 78 4.22 2.97 3.68
CA CYS A 78 5.13 1.95 4.20
C CYS A 78 4.54 0.56 4.01
N ILE A 79 5.42 -0.44 4.03
CA ILE A 79 5.05 -1.85 3.99
C ILE A 79 5.73 -2.50 5.18
N ILE A 80 4.94 -3.12 6.06
CA ILE A 80 5.44 -3.63 7.34
C ILE A 80 4.98 -5.08 7.50
N HIS A 81 5.92 -5.93 7.94
CA HIS A 81 5.58 -7.30 8.28
C HIS A 81 4.73 -7.31 9.56
N ARG A 82 3.71 -8.18 9.61
CA ARG A 82 2.78 -8.21 10.74
C ARG A 82 3.47 -8.39 12.09
N ASN A 83 4.60 -9.11 12.13
CA ASN A 83 5.34 -9.33 13.37
C ASN A 83 5.95 -8.05 13.92
N ALA A 84 6.18 -7.06 13.08
CA ALA A 84 6.72 -5.77 13.49
C ALA A 84 5.64 -4.83 14.01
N LEU A 85 4.36 -5.20 13.87
CA LEU A 85 3.22 -4.41 14.34
C LEU A 85 2.71 -4.85 15.69
N ALA A 86 3.27 -5.90 16.23
CA ALA A 86 2.79 -6.49 17.49
C ALA A 86 2.98 -5.58 18.68
#